data_5913c0ca364d2b7605a4ae92057e8c46
#
_entry.id   5913c0ca364d2b7605a4ae92057e8c46
#
_cell.length_a   1.000
_cell.length_b   1.000
_cell.length_c   1.000
_cell.angle_alpha   90.00
_cell.angle_beta   90.00
_cell.angle_gamma   90.00
#
_symmetry.space_group_name_H-M   'P 1'
#
loop_
_entity.id
_entity.type
_entity.pdbx_description
1 polymer ?
#
loop_
_entity_poly.entity_id
_entity_poly.type
_entity_poly.pdbx_seq_one_letter_code
_entity_poly.pdbx_strand_id
1 'polypeptide(L)'
;MDKIGIACREQTKTSEEAIDMSVDLATLPATPSSRGFPRNEDGPVFHEPWEAQAFALARSLQERGVFSATEWAAALGAEIKQAQAAGDADTGETYYHHWLAALERLVAAKGLADTRTLARNREAWRRAYARTPHGTPIVLQPRDFGD
;
A
#
# COMPACT_ATOMS: atom_id res chain seq x y z
N MET A 1 24.83 16.65 -59.13
CA MET A 1 25.17 17.62 -58.14
C MET A 1 24.14 17.46 -57.06
N ASP A 2 24.45 16.76 -56.23
CA ASP A 2 24.14 16.03 -55.03
C ASP A 2 22.94 16.53 -54.21
N LYS A 3 21.92 15.64 -54.23
CA LYS A 3 20.77 15.71 -53.35
C LYS A 3 21.08 14.93 -52.10
N ILE A 4 21.30 15.63 -50.98
CA ILE A 4 21.39 15.02 -49.66
C ILE A 4 19.97 14.96 -49.10
N GLY A 5 19.38 13.76 -49.20
CA GLY A 5 18.14 13.43 -48.52
C GLY A 5 18.39 13.12 -47.07
N ILE A 6 17.99 14.00 -46.16
CA ILE A 6 17.99 13.71 -44.75
C ILE A 6 16.65 13.04 -44.43
N ALA A 7 16.66 11.72 -44.26
CA ALA A 7 15.52 10.98 -43.75
C ALA A 7 15.42 11.22 -42.24
N CYS A 8 14.46 12.04 -41.86
CA CYS A 8 14.05 12.19 -40.46
C CYS A 8 13.31 10.92 -40.07
N ARG A 9 13.98 10.01 -39.37
CA ARG A 9 13.36 8.81 -38.80
C ARG A 9 12.81 9.17 -37.43
N GLU A 10 11.56 9.54 -37.39
CA GLU A 10 10.77 9.67 -36.18
C GLU A 10 10.65 8.29 -35.55
N GLN A 11 11.42 8.06 -34.52
CA GLN A 11 11.20 6.94 -33.62
C GLN A 11 10.31 7.44 -32.48
N THR A 12 9.02 7.36 -32.69
CA THR A 12 8.05 7.37 -31.58
C THR A 12 8.17 6.04 -30.85
N LYS A 13 9.10 6.00 -29.90
CA LYS A 13 9.19 4.90 -28.95
C LYS A 13 8.15 5.17 -27.87
N THR A 14 6.95 4.68 -28.09
CA THR A 14 5.91 4.57 -27.07
C THR A 14 6.40 3.53 -26.07
N SER A 15 7.00 3.97 -25.00
CA SER A 15 7.31 3.14 -23.85
C SER A 15 6.03 2.95 -23.06
N GLU A 16 5.24 2.01 -23.52
CA GLU A 16 4.22 1.36 -22.72
C GLU A 16 4.96 0.32 -21.84
N GLU A 17 5.67 0.82 -20.84
CA GLU A 17 6.13 -0.03 -19.75
C GLU A 17 4.89 -0.41 -18.96
N ALA A 18 4.25 -1.49 -19.39
CA ALA A 18 3.36 -2.25 -18.55
C ALA A 18 4.16 -2.59 -17.29
N ILE A 19 3.77 -2.00 -16.16
CA ILE A 19 4.28 -2.39 -14.85
C ILE A 19 3.85 -3.84 -14.69
N ASP A 20 4.79 -4.75 -14.93
CA ASP A 20 4.61 -6.16 -14.63
C ASP A 20 4.46 -6.30 -13.11
N MET A 21 3.21 -6.36 -12.66
CA MET A 21 2.84 -6.59 -11.28
C MET A 21 2.89 -8.08 -10.92
N SER A 22 3.69 -8.87 -11.64
CA SER A 22 4.01 -10.23 -11.25
C SER A 22 4.96 -10.21 -10.05
N VAL A 23 4.41 -9.87 -8.89
CA VAL A 23 5.12 -10.07 -7.62
C VAL A 23 5.18 -11.56 -7.39
N ASP A 24 6.38 -12.14 -7.51
CA ASP A 24 6.63 -13.53 -7.14
C ASP A 24 6.45 -13.68 -5.63
N LEU A 25 5.24 -14.05 -5.23
CA LEU A 25 4.83 -14.25 -3.85
C LEU A 25 5.59 -15.40 -3.16
N ALA A 26 6.25 -16.26 -3.93
CA ALA A 26 6.96 -17.42 -3.41
C ALA A 26 8.31 -17.06 -2.76
N THR A 27 8.87 -15.88 -3.03
CA THR A 27 10.20 -15.46 -2.57
C THR A 27 10.15 -14.57 -1.34
N LEU A 28 9.03 -14.54 -0.60
CA LEU A 28 8.94 -13.74 0.62
C LEU A 28 9.79 -14.36 1.72
N PRO A 29 10.82 -13.65 2.25
CA PRO A 29 11.53 -14.13 3.42
C PRO A 29 10.53 -14.24 4.58
N ALA A 30 10.52 -15.40 5.23
CA ALA A 30 9.73 -15.63 6.44
C ALA A 30 10.16 -14.61 7.49
N THR A 31 9.35 -13.58 7.73
CA THR A 31 9.59 -12.65 8.83
C THR A 31 9.33 -13.38 10.16
N PRO A 32 10.16 -13.14 11.20
CA PRO A 32 10.02 -13.83 12.49
C PRO A 32 8.70 -13.61 13.23
N SER A 33 7.85 -12.71 12.76
CA SER A 33 6.55 -12.39 13.35
C SER A 33 5.38 -13.14 12.71
N SER A 34 5.60 -14.33 12.19
CA SER A 34 4.59 -15.11 11.45
C SER A 34 3.55 -15.83 12.31
N ARG A 35 3.45 -15.55 13.60
CA ARG A 35 2.29 -16.00 14.38
C ARG A 35 1.12 -15.07 14.08
N GLY A 36 0.17 -15.55 13.27
CA GLY A 36 -1.06 -14.81 12.95
C GLY A 36 -1.16 -14.25 11.53
N PHE A 37 -0.10 -14.36 10.71
CA PHE A 37 -0.22 -13.94 9.30
C PHE A 37 -1.19 -14.87 8.56
N PRO A 38 -2.33 -14.37 8.02
CA PRO A 38 -3.27 -15.19 7.29
C PRO A 38 -2.62 -15.77 6.02
N ARG A 39 -2.34 -17.07 6.04
CA ARG A 39 -1.71 -17.80 4.92
C ARG A 39 -2.43 -19.11 4.68
N ASN A 40 -2.51 -19.49 3.40
CA ASN A 40 -2.80 -20.83 2.96
C ASN A 40 -1.58 -21.41 2.21
N GLU A 41 -1.72 -22.57 1.59
CA GLU A 41 -0.66 -23.22 0.81
C GLU A 41 -0.19 -22.37 -0.39
N ASP A 42 -1.06 -21.50 -0.91
CA ASP A 42 -0.79 -20.63 -2.06
C ASP A 42 -0.19 -19.27 -1.68
N GLY A 43 -0.15 -18.92 -0.39
CA GLY A 43 0.43 -17.66 0.09
C GLY A 43 -0.46 -16.83 1.02
N PRO A 44 -0.33 -15.49 1.01
CA PRO A 44 -1.15 -14.60 1.83
C PRO A 44 -2.62 -14.68 1.47
N VAL A 45 -3.50 -14.73 2.48
CA VAL A 45 -4.95 -14.70 2.30
C VAL A 45 -5.45 -13.28 2.58
N PHE A 46 -6.17 -12.71 1.62
CA PHE A 46 -6.81 -11.41 1.74
C PHE A 46 -8.32 -11.60 1.71
N HIS A 47 -9.02 -11.05 2.68
CA HIS A 47 -10.49 -11.10 2.75
C HIS A 47 -11.11 -9.91 2.01
N GLU A 48 -10.41 -8.76 2.02
CA GLU A 48 -10.86 -7.53 1.40
C GLU A 48 -9.82 -7.01 0.40
N PRO A 49 -10.24 -6.37 -0.72
CA PRO A 49 -9.32 -5.85 -1.74
C PRO A 49 -8.28 -4.86 -1.21
N TRP A 50 -8.63 -4.05 -0.20
CA TRP A 50 -7.71 -3.08 0.40
C TRP A 50 -6.55 -3.72 1.15
N GLU A 51 -6.72 -4.93 1.67
CA GLU A 51 -5.67 -5.70 2.37
C GLU A 51 -4.52 -6.04 1.41
N ALA A 52 -4.87 -6.50 0.21
CA ALA A 52 -3.91 -6.76 -0.85
C ALA A 52 -3.19 -5.48 -1.28
N GLN A 53 -3.91 -4.35 -1.37
CA GLN A 53 -3.31 -3.06 -1.72
C GLN A 53 -2.35 -2.57 -0.63
N ALA A 54 -2.72 -2.65 0.64
CA ALA A 54 -1.86 -2.29 1.76
C ALA A 54 -0.60 -3.15 1.81
N PHE A 55 -0.75 -4.46 1.58
CA PHE A 55 0.35 -5.40 1.49
C PHE A 55 1.32 -5.03 0.36
N ALA A 56 0.80 -4.84 -0.85
CA ALA A 56 1.60 -4.49 -2.03
C ALA A 56 2.33 -3.15 -1.86
N LEU A 57 1.66 -2.15 -1.26
CA LEU A 57 2.27 -0.85 -0.98
C LEU A 57 3.44 -0.96 0.00
N ALA A 58 3.27 -1.68 1.11
CA ALA A 58 4.33 -1.90 2.09
C ALA A 58 5.53 -2.61 1.44
N ARG A 59 5.29 -3.63 0.63
CA ARG A 59 6.34 -4.35 -0.11
C ARG A 59 7.06 -3.43 -1.09
N SER A 60 6.36 -2.66 -1.89
CA SER A 60 6.95 -1.71 -2.84
C SER A 60 7.82 -0.67 -2.15
N LEU A 61 7.41 -0.12 -1.01
CA LEU A 61 8.19 0.84 -0.24
C LEU A 61 9.45 0.20 0.36
N GLN A 62 9.34 -1.04 0.83
CA GLN A 62 10.49 -1.80 1.33
C GLN A 62 11.51 -2.07 0.21
N GLU A 63 11.06 -2.51 -0.96
CA GLU A 63 11.91 -2.77 -2.13
C GLU A 63 12.61 -1.51 -2.63
N ARG A 64 11.96 -0.37 -2.52
CA ARG A 64 12.55 0.95 -2.80
C ARG A 64 13.49 1.45 -1.70
N GLY A 65 13.67 0.70 -0.63
CA GLY A 65 14.57 1.06 0.47
C GLY A 65 14.07 2.17 1.39
N VAL A 66 12.78 2.50 1.36
CA VAL A 66 12.18 3.50 2.25
C VAL A 66 12.31 3.07 3.71
N PHE A 67 12.11 1.79 3.98
CA PHE A 67 12.37 1.15 5.27
C PHE A 67 12.87 -0.29 5.07
N SER A 68 13.62 -0.79 6.04
CA SER A 68 14.16 -2.14 6.03
C SER A 68 13.12 -3.16 6.52
N ALA A 69 13.39 -4.46 6.27
CA ALA A 69 12.59 -5.54 6.82
C ALA A 69 12.58 -5.53 8.37
N THR A 70 13.68 -5.14 9.00
CA THR A 70 13.78 -5.02 10.46
C THR A 70 12.91 -3.88 10.99
N GLU A 71 12.95 -2.70 10.35
CA GLU A 71 12.09 -1.57 10.72
C GLU A 71 10.61 -1.93 10.55
N TRP A 72 10.28 -2.62 9.48
CA TRP A 72 8.92 -3.11 9.24
C TRP A 72 8.46 -4.07 10.35
N ALA A 73 9.26 -5.09 10.65
CA ALA A 73 8.93 -6.09 11.67
C ALA A 73 8.76 -5.43 13.07
N ALA A 74 9.61 -4.43 13.39
CA ALA A 74 9.51 -3.70 14.64
C ALA A 74 8.22 -2.86 14.72
N ALA A 75 7.86 -2.16 13.65
CA ALA A 75 6.66 -1.34 13.58
C ALA A 75 5.39 -2.21 13.68
N LEU A 76 5.30 -3.25 12.88
CA LEU A 76 4.16 -4.18 12.91
C LEU A 76 4.02 -4.88 14.26
N GLY A 77 5.13 -5.36 14.84
CA GLY A 77 5.12 -5.98 16.16
C GLY A 77 4.69 -5.02 17.27
N ALA A 78 5.00 -3.73 17.16
CA ALA A 78 4.55 -2.72 18.10
C ALA A 78 3.03 -2.50 18.02
N GLU A 79 2.47 -2.41 16.81
CA GLU A 79 1.02 -2.27 16.61
C GLU A 79 0.25 -3.48 17.14
N ILE A 80 0.71 -4.70 16.84
CA ILE A 80 0.10 -5.95 17.36
C ILE A 80 0.12 -5.98 18.90
N LYS A 81 1.27 -5.67 19.51
CA LYS A 81 1.38 -5.62 20.97
C LYS A 81 0.45 -4.58 21.61
N GLN A 82 0.34 -3.41 21.00
CA GLN A 82 -0.56 -2.35 21.46
C GLN A 82 -2.02 -2.80 21.38
N ALA A 83 -2.42 -3.44 20.29
CA ALA A 83 -3.76 -3.96 20.09
C ALA A 83 -4.09 -5.07 21.10
N GLN A 84 -3.18 -6.02 21.32
CA GLN A 84 -3.33 -7.08 22.31
C GLN A 84 -3.49 -6.50 23.72
N ALA A 85 -2.72 -5.47 24.07
CA ALA A 85 -2.86 -4.77 25.34
C ALA A 85 -4.22 -4.05 25.48
N ALA A 86 -4.84 -3.70 24.36
CA ALA A 86 -6.18 -3.11 24.30
C ALA A 86 -7.31 -4.16 24.22
N GLY A 87 -6.98 -5.47 24.23
CA GLY A 87 -7.96 -6.56 24.24
C GLY A 87 -8.20 -7.23 22.90
N ASP A 88 -7.37 -6.96 21.90
CA ASP A 88 -7.42 -7.69 20.61
C ASP A 88 -7.05 -9.16 20.84
N ALA A 89 -7.93 -10.07 20.41
CA ALA A 89 -7.76 -11.51 20.61
C ALA A 89 -6.73 -12.14 19.63
N ASP A 90 -6.18 -11.35 18.70
CA ASP A 90 -5.19 -11.80 17.69
C ASP A 90 -5.68 -13.05 16.90
N THR A 91 -6.93 -13.02 16.47
CA THR A 91 -7.56 -14.09 15.70
C THR A 91 -7.16 -14.11 14.22
N GLY A 92 -6.40 -13.10 13.79
CA GLY A 92 -6.03 -12.88 12.39
C GLY A 92 -7.00 -11.97 11.63
N GLU A 93 -8.22 -11.75 12.10
CA GLU A 93 -9.20 -10.86 11.45
C GLU A 93 -8.76 -9.40 11.42
N THR A 94 -8.04 -8.97 12.47
CA THR A 94 -7.53 -7.60 12.64
C THR A 94 -6.11 -7.42 12.09
N TYR A 95 -5.47 -8.48 11.61
CA TYR A 95 -4.06 -8.47 11.22
C TYR A 95 -3.74 -7.37 10.20
N TYR A 96 -4.54 -7.22 9.16
CA TYR A 96 -4.28 -6.19 8.13
C TYR A 96 -4.59 -4.78 8.60
N HIS A 97 -5.41 -4.59 9.64
CA HIS A 97 -5.53 -3.29 10.30
C HIS A 97 -4.23 -2.89 11.01
N HIS A 98 -3.57 -3.85 11.68
CA HIS A 98 -2.24 -3.61 12.27
C HIS A 98 -1.19 -3.34 11.20
N TRP A 99 -1.28 -4.06 10.08
CA TRP A 99 -0.43 -3.83 8.92
C TRP A 99 -0.55 -2.39 8.39
N LEU A 100 -1.77 -1.91 8.21
CA LEU A 100 -2.03 -0.56 7.76
C LEU A 100 -1.53 0.48 8.77
N ALA A 101 -1.76 0.28 10.05
CA ALA A 101 -1.28 1.17 11.12
C ALA A 101 0.26 1.25 11.15
N ALA A 102 0.94 0.12 11.02
CA ALA A 102 2.40 0.07 10.92
C ALA A 102 2.92 0.80 9.68
N LEU A 103 2.26 0.64 8.55
CA LEU A 103 2.59 1.32 7.30
C LEU A 103 2.45 2.85 7.45
N GLU A 104 1.32 3.33 7.96
CA GLU A 104 1.08 4.75 8.23
C GLU A 104 2.12 5.35 9.17
N ARG A 105 2.48 4.62 10.23
CA ARG A 105 3.53 5.02 11.18
C ARG A 105 4.89 5.18 10.49
N LEU A 106 5.30 4.19 9.69
CA LEU A 106 6.59 4.24 8.98
C LEU A 106 6.63 5.35 7.94
N VAL A 107 5.56 5.51 7.17
CA VAL A 107 5.43 6.57 6.16
C VAL A 107 5.54 7.96 6.82
N ALA A 108 4.92 8.14 7.98
CA ALA A 108 5.03 9.37 8.75
C ALA A 108 6.45 9.58 9.31
N ALA A 109 7.05 8.53 9.91
CA ALA A 109 8.40 8.58 10.47
C ALA A 109 9.48 8.87 9.41
N LYS A 110 9.27 8.40 8.18
CA LYS A 110 10.15 8.67 7.04
C LYS A 110 9.88 10.00 6.34
N GLY A 111 8.89 10.76 6.79
CA GLY A 111 8.53 12.07 6.23
C GLY A 111 7.90 12.03 4.84
N LEU A 112 7.39 10.89 4.40
CA LEU A 112 6.68 10.74 3.11
C LEU A 112 5.27 11.32 3.17
N ALA A 113 4.60 11.23 4.32
CA ALA A 113 3.36 11.91 4.61
C ALA A 113 3.28 12.20 6.10
N ASP A 114 2.82 13.38 6.49
CA ASP A 114 2.61 13.69 7.89
C ASP A 114 1.26 13.12 8.38
N THR A 115 1.15 12.93 9.70
CA THR A 115 -0.05 12.36 10.34
C THR A 115 -1.31 13.19 10.06
N ARG A 116 -1.17 14.51 9.94
CA ARG A 116 -2.29 15.42 9.62
C ARG A 116 -2.79 15.17 8.20
N THR A 117 -1.89 15.03 7.24
CA THR A 117 -2.23 14.71 5.84
C THR A 117 -2.92 13.36 5.74
N LEU A 118 -2.42 12.34 6.44
CA LEU A 118 -3.06 11.01 6.48
C LEU A 118 -4.47 11.09 7.06
N ALA A 119 -4.65 11.78 8.19
CA ALA A 119 -5.96 11.95 8.82
C ALA A 119 -6.94 12.74 7.92
N ARG A 120 -6.46 13.81 7.27
CA ARG A 120 -7.24 14.61 6.33
C ARG A 120 -7.72 13.79 5.12
N ASN A 121 -6.84 12.97 4.55
CA ASN A 121 -7.20 12.09 3.44
C ASN A 121 -8.20 11.02 3.85
N ARG A 122 -8.01 10.39 5.02
CA ARG A 122 -8.97 9.41 5.56
C ARG A 122 -10.36 10.02 5.72
N GLU A 123 -10.45 11.23 6.26
CA GLU A 123 -11.71 11.93 6.43
C GLU A 123 -12.34 12.31 5.07
N ALA A 124 -11.54 12.76 4.10
CA ALA A 124 -12.02 13.04 2.75
C ALA A 124 -12.62 11.80 2.08
N TRP A 125 -11.96 10.65 2.18
CA TRP A 125 -12.49 9.38 1.67
C TRP A 125 -13.77 8.96 2.38
N ARG A 126 -13.86 9.14 3.70
CA ARG A 126 -15.06 8.86 4.48
C ARG A 126 -16.26 9.71 3.99
N ARG A 127 -16.03 10.99 3.73
CA ARG A 127 -17.06 11.90 3.19
C ARG A 127 -17.46 11.51 1.76
N ALA A 128 -16.48 11.20 0.91
CA ALA A 128 -16.74 10.75 -0.45
C ALA A 128 -17.58 9.47 -0.47
N TYR A 129 -17.25 8.50 0.39
CA TYR A 129 -18.02 7.28 0.56
C TYR A 129 -19.46 7.57 0.99
N ALA A 130 -19.66 8.39 2.02
CA ALA A 130 -20.98 8.70 2.57
C ALA A 130 -21.92 9.39 1.56
N ARG A 131 -21.38 10.18 0.62
CA ARG A 131 -22.18 10.90 -0.40
C ARG A 131 -22.36 10.13 -1.70
N THR A 132 -21.60 9.05 -1.91
CA THR A 132 -21.65 8.29 -3.17
C THR A 132 -22.78 7.25 -3.13
N PRO A 133 -23.74 7.27 -4.06
CA PRO A 133 -24.79 6.28 -4.13
C PRO A 133 -24.21 4.87 -4.34
N HIS A 134 -24.92 3.86 -3.83
CA HIS A 134 -24.55 2.46 -4.02
C HIS A 134 -24.42 2.12 -5.52
N GLY A 135 -23.38 1.37 -5.88
CA GLY A 135 -23.10 0.98 -7.26
C GLY A 135 -22.41 2.05 -8.12
N THR A 136 -22.08 3.22 -7.55
CA THR A 136 -21.36 4.30 -8.23
C THR A 136 -19.90 4.32 -7.76
N PRO A 137 -18.91 4.55 -8.66
CA PRO A 137 -17.52 4.71 -8.25
C PRO A 137 -17.33 5.87 -7.28
N ILE A 138 -16.57 5.64 -6.21
CA ILE A 138 -16.23 6.67 -5.24
C ILE A 138 -15.09 7.51 -5.82
N VAL A 139 -15.33 8.82 -5.97
CA VAL A 139 -14.34 9.78 -6.50
C VAL A 139 -14.16 10.91 -5.50
N LEU A 140 -12.92 11.19 -5.10
CA LEU A 140 -12.59 12.35 -4.27
C LEU A 140 -12.85 13.65 -5.01
N GLN A 141 -13.41 14.60 -4.31
CA GLN A 141 -13.67 15.97 -4.81
C GLN A 141 -13.07 16.98 -3.83
N PRO A 142 -12.73 18.20 -4.27
CA PRO A 142 -12.18 19.24 -3.38
C PRO A 142 -13.00 19.46 -2.10
N ARG A 143 -14.31 19.44 -2.19
CA ARG A 143 -15.25 19.59 -1.05
C ARG A 143 -15.12 18.48 0.02
N ASP A 144 -14.55 17.31 -0.33
CA ASP A 144 -14.38 16.21 0.62
C ASP A 144 -13.26 16.50 1.62
N PHE A 145 -12.33 17.39 1.26
CA PHE A 145 -11.21 17.76 2.13
C PHE A 145 -11.58 18.81 3.19
N GLY A 146 -12.77 19.39 3.12
CA GLY A 146 -13.20 20.51 3.96
C GLY A 146 -12.38 21.77 3.68
N ASP A 147 -13.00 22.90 3.72
CA ASP A 147 -12.33 24.20 3.73
C ASP A 147 -11.82 24.52 5.13
#